data_3a1b8688120f219d585f710bfe510878
#
_entry.id   3a1b8688120f219d585f710bfe510878
#
_cell.length_a   1.000
_cell.length_b   1.000
_cell.length_c   1.000
_cell.angle_alpha   90.00
_cell.angle_beta   90.00
_cell.angle_gamma   90.00
#
_symmetry.space_group_name_H-M   'P 1'
#
loop_
_entity.id
_entity.type
_entity.pdbx_description
1 polymer ?
#
loop_
_entity_poly.entity_id
_entity_poly.type
_entity_poly.pdbx_seq_one_letter_code
_entity_poly.pdbx_strand_id
1 'polypeptide(L)'
;MTIDRRTFIKHLSAAPLLGSGLATSCLSQRALAADDSGYRALVCVFLFGGMDNNDVLLPADSQYDDFAFIRQSLLAEQGESRARENLLVLQPDNAGSGDSLWALPPEMSATRSLFESGNASIVSNVGPLIEPISRQQYLDSTAPLPARLFSHNDQQATWQASAPEGAQLGWGGLFADAFLSSSSSSDALSFTTIASTDVGPFLTGSGRSPTG
;
A
#
# COMPACT_ATOMS: atom_id res chain seq x y z
N MET A 1 17.19 2.27 -20.32
CA MET A 1 18.07 2.68 -19.20
C MET A 1 17.33 2.37 -17.92
N THR A 2 17.57 1.20 -17.36
CA THR A 2 16.89 0.73 -16.13
C THR A 2 17.61 1.32 -14.92
N ILE A 3 16.92 2.16 -14.18
CA ILE A 3 17.43 2.71 -12.92
C ILE A 3 17.13 1.66 -11.84
N ASP A 4 18.16 1.12 -11.18
CA ASP A 4 17.99 0.19 -10.08
C ASP A 4 17.45 0.88 -8.81
N ARG A 5 16.82 0.09 -7.92
CA ARG A 5 16.19 0.60 -6.67
C ARG A 5 17.16 1.37 -5.77
N ARG A 6 18.43 0.94 -5.68
CA ARG A 6 19.44 1.61 -4.85
C ARG A 6 19.80 2.98 -5.40
N THR A 7 19.89 3.09 -6.71
CA THR A 7 20.16 4.35 -7.41
C THR A 7 18.97 5.30 -7.27
N PHE A 8 17.73 4.80 -7.36
CA PHE A 8 16.53 5.59 -7.12
C PHE A 8 16.46 6.15 -5.68
N ILE A 9 16.71 5.31 -4.68
CA ILE A 9 16.71 5.72 -3.26
C ILE A 9 17.86 6.70 -2.95
N LYS A 10 19.04 6.49 -3.52
CA LYS A 10 20.17 7.41 -3.35
C LYS A 10 19.92 8.79 -3.96
N HIS A 11 19.18 8.86 -5.05
CA HIS A 11 18.78 10.15 -5.64
C HIS A 11 17.68 10.85 -4.83
N LEU A 12 16.84 10.10 -4.13
CA LEU A 12 15.83 10.67 -3.22
C LEU A 12 16.46 11.25 -1.94
N SER A 13 17.53 10.63 -1.43
CA SER A 13 18.21 11.02 -0.19
C SER A 13 19.28 12.12 -0.38
N ALA A 14 19.65 12.45 -1.62
CA ALA A 14 20.65 13.47 -1.93
C ALA A 14 20.06 14.86 -2.21
N ALA A 15 18.75 15.06 -2.02
CA ALA A 15 18.15 16.40 -2.09
C ALA A 15 18.46 17.15 -0.79
N PRO A 16 19.18 18.30 -0.84
CA PRO A 16 19.44 19.08 0.36
C PRO A 16 18.14 19.63 0.92
N LEU A 17 17.97 19.50 2.23
CA LEU A 17 16.92 20.10 3.06
C LEU A 17 16.99 21.64 2.98
N LEU A 18 16.45 22.22 1.94
CA LEU A 18 16.19 23.65 1.82
C LEU A 18 14.75 23.86 1.34
N GLY A 19 13.86 24.16 2.27
CA GLY A 19 12.51 24.67 2.02
C GLY A 19 11.45 23.62 1.79
N SER A 20 10.76 23.26 2.83
CA SER A 20 9.73 22.19 2.93
C SER A 20 8.43 22.41 2.16
N GLY A 21 8.40 23.26 1.16
CA GLY A 21 7.17 23.54 0.38
C GLY A 21 7.25 23.26 -1.12
N LEU A 22 8.44 23.32 -1.71
CA LEU A 22 8.60 23.28 -3.17
C LEU A 22 9.02 21.91 -3.74
N ALA A 23 9.64 21.05 -2.93
CA ALA A 23 10.13 19.76 -3.40
C ALA A 23 9.02 18.71 -3.61
N THR A 24 7.95 18.78 -2.81
CA THR A 24 6.80 17.88 -2.92
C THR A 24 5.95 18.17 -4.16
N SER A 25 5.85 19.44 -4.57
CA SER A 25 5.10 19.83 -5.76
C SER A 25 5.78 19.42 -7.08
N CYS A 26 7.11 19.36 -7.11
CA CYS A 26 7.84 18.97 -8.31
C CYS A 26 7.83 17.46 -8.60
N LEU A 27 7.72 16.63 -7.57
CA LEU A 27 7.62 15.17 -7.73
C LEU A 27 6.22 14.75 -8.19
N SER A 28 5.18 15.41 -7.68
CA SER A 28 3.80 15.14 -8.10
C SER A 28 3.55 15.60 -9.55
N GLN A 29 4.11 16.72 -9.98
CA GLN A 29 3.95 17.21 -11.36
C GLN A 29 4.63 16.33 -12.42
N ARG A 30 5.74 15.66 -12.09
CA ARG A 30 6.38 14.74 -13.05
C ARG A 30 5.67 13.39 -13.17
N ALA A 31 4.98 12.94 -12.14
CA ALA A 31 4.17 11.73 -12.20
C ALA A 31 2.87 11.94 -13.00
N LEU A 32 2.36 13.18 -13.04
CA LEU A 32 1.13 13.56 -13.74
C LEU A 32 1.37 13.99 -15.21
N ALA A 33 2.61 14.27 -15.61
CA ALA A 33 2.97 14.67 -16.98
C ALA A 33 3.11 13.49 -17.95
N ALA A 34 2.56 12.32 -17.63
CA ALA A 34 2.52 11.21 -18.57
C ALA A 34 1.32 11.35 -19.49
N ASP A 35 1.61 11.58 -20.75
CA ASP A 35 0.76 11.49 -21.95
C ASP A 35 -0.75 11.52 -21.73
N ASP A 36 -1.37 12.66 -22.03
CA ASP A 36 -2.81 12.97 -21.87
C ASP A 36 -3.71 12.27 -22.93
N SER A 37 -3.22 11.27 -23.61
CA SER A 37 -3.91 10.66 -24.77
C SER A 37 -4.84 9.49 -24.43
N GLY A 38 -5.09 9.18 -23.14
CA GLY A 38 -5.93 8.04 -22.78
C GLY A 38 -6.59 8.14 -21.40
N TYR A 39 -7.78 7.55 -21.27
CA TYR A 39 -8.45 7.38 -19.98
C TYR A 39 -7.59 6.55 -19.03
N ARG A 40 -7.36 7.09 -17.85
CA ARG A 40 -6.64 6.43 -16.76
C ARG A 40 -7.47 6.48 -15.49
N ALA A 41 -7.54 5.38 -14.78
CA ALA A 41 -8.23 5.28 -13.50
C ALA A 41 -7.32 4.63 -12.45
N LEU A 42 -7.33 5.18 -11.24
CA LEU A 42 -6.79 4.53 -10.06
C LEU A 42 -7.96 3.91 -9.29
N VAL A 43 -7.99 2.58 -9.24
CA VAL A 43 -8.99 1.84 -8.49
C VAL A 43 -8.36 1.36 -7.19
N CYS A 44 -8.87 1.84 -6.06
CA CYS A 44 -8.44 1.41 -4.74
C CYS A 44 -9.47 0.45 -4.15
N VAL A 45 -9.05 -0.78 -3.88
CA VAL A 45 -9.84 -1.75 -3.13
C VAL A 45 -9.32 -1.79 -1.71
N PHE A 46 -10.05 -1.18 -0.80
CA PHE A 46 -9.70 -1.15 0.61
C PHE A 46 -10.44 -2.26 1.35
N LEU A 47 -9.69 -3.17 1.94
CA LEU A 47 -10.24 -4.29 2.71
C LEU A 47 -10.34 -3.85 4.17
N PHE A 48 -11.49 -3.30 4.53
CA PHE A 48 -11.82 -2.95 5.91
C PHE A 48 -11.73 -4.18 6.79
N GLY A 49 -11.31 -4.02 8.04
CA GLY A 49 -11.17 -5.02 9.09
C GLY A 49 -11.65 -6.45 8.80
N GLY A 50 -11.06 -7.42 9.42
CA GLY A 50 -11.38 -8.82 9.17
C GLY A 50 -10.52 -9.52 8.10
N MET A 51 -9.72 -8.81 7.32
CA MET A 51 -8.69 -9.45 6.51
C MET A 51 -7.45 -9.73 7.37
N ASP A 52 -7.01 -10.97 7.37
CA ASP A 52 -5.73 -11.36 7.95
C ASP A 52 -4.63 -11.18 6.87
N ASN A 53 -3.88 -10.11 6.96
CA ASN A 53 -2.79 -9.82 6.01
C ASN A 53 -1.66 -10.86 6.06
N ASN A 54 -1.48 -11.55 7.19
CA ASN A 54 -0.51 -12.63 7.30
C ASN A 54 -0.97 -13.93 6.62
N ASP A 55 -2.21 -13.98 6.14
CA ASP A 55 -2.75 -15.08 5.34
C ASP A 55 -2.78 -14.77 3.83
N VAL A 56 -2.26 -13.61 3.43
CA VAL A 56 -2.21 -13.18 2.03
C VAL A 56 -0.84 -13.40 1.40
N LEU A 57 0.23 -13.10 2.13
CA LEU A 57 1.59 -13.33 1.70
C LEU A 57 2.28 -14.23 2.72
N LEU A 58 2.50 -15.47 2.33
CA LEU A 58 3.00 -16.53 3.21
C LEU A 58 4.45 -16.88 2.89
N PRO A 59 5.27 -17.22 3.89
CA PRO A 59 6.58 -17.78 3.63
C PRO A 59 6.44 -19.17 2.96
N ALA A 60 7.30 -19.45 2.00
CA ALA A 60 7.31 -20.74 1.27
C ALA A 60 8.62 -21.50 1.42
N ASP A 61 9.60 -20.94 2.11
CA ASP A 61 10.88 -21.56 2.46
C ASP A 61 10.85 -22.20 3.86
N SER A 62 11.99 -22.31 4.52
CA SER A 62 12.11 -22.86 5.89
C SER A 62 11.35 -22.05 6.94
N GLN A 63 11.05 -20.77 6.68
CA GLN A 63 10.27 -19.93 7.60
C GLN A 63 8.79 -20.36 7.67
N TYR A 64 8.32 -21.15 6.72
CA TYR A 64 6.97 -21.71 6.77
C TYR A 64 6.73 -22.57 8.01
N ASP A 65 7.74 -23.29 8.50
CA ASP A 65 7.58 -24.17 9.67
C ASP A 65 7.31 -23.34 10.93
N ASP A 66 7.99 -22.22 11.10
CA ASP A 66 7.74 -21.28 12.18
C ASP A 66 6.36 -20.61 12.04
N PHE A 67 6.02 -20.19 10.83
CA PHE A 67 4.69 -19.64 10.51
C PHE A 67 3.59 -20.64 10.87
N ALA A 68 3.72 -21.90 10.42
CA ALA A 68 2.73 -22.95 10.68
C ALA A 68 2.62 -23.28 12.17
N PHE A 69 3.73 -23.29 12.89
CA PHE A 69 3.74 -23.52 14.34
C PHE A 69 3.01 -22.40 15.10
N ILE A 70 3.31 -21.14 14.78
CA ILE A 70 2.70 -19.96 15.45
C ILE A 70 1.21 -19.89 15.16
N ARG A 71 0.78 -20.25 13.95
CA ARG A 71 -0.60 -20.10 13.47
C ARG A 71 -1.38 -21.41 13.40
N GLN A 72 -0.95 -22.45 14.08
CA GLN A 72 -1.49 -23.80 13.96
C GLN A 72 -3.01 -23.88 14.17
N SER A 73 -3.59 -23.09 15.09
CA SER A 73 -5.02 -23.07 15.33
C SER A 73 -5.82 -22.50 14.15
N LEU A 74 -5.32 -21.45 13.51
CA LEU A 74 -5.96 -20.83 12.35
C LEU A 74 -5.79 -21.71 11.10
N LEU A 75 -4.63 -22.31 10.92
CA LEU A 75 -4.38 -23.22 9.79
C LEU A 75 -5.23 -24.48 9.89
N ALA A 76 -5.53 -24.97 11.10
CA ALA A 76 -6.41 -26.11 11.29
C ALA A 76 -7.84 -25.85 10.78
N GLU A 77 -8.31 -24.60 10.82
CA GLU A 77 -9.61 -24.21 10.26
C GLU A 77 -9.60 -24.06 8.75
N GLN A 78 -8.44 -23.72 8.17
CA GLN A 78 -8.26 -23.50 6.72
C GLN A 78 -7.95 -24.79 5.96
N GLY A 79 -7.59 -25.86 6.64
CA GLY A 79 -7.30 -27.17 6.08
C GLY A 79 -6.14 -27.17 5.09
N GLU A 80 -6.25 -28.00 4.07
CA GLU A 80 -5.20 -28.23 3.07
C GLU A 80 -4.85 -26.99 2.21
N SER A 81 -5.72 -25.97 2.18
CA SER A 81 -5.49 -24.79 1.34
C SER A 81 -4.27 -23.97 1.75
N ARG A 82 -3.80 -24.15 2.99
CA ARG A 82 -2.59 -23.47 3.51
C ARG A 82 -1.40 -24.42 3.68
N ALA A 83 -1.55 -25.69 3.29
CA ALA A 83 -0.41 -26.59 3.24
C ALA A 83 0.65 -26.05 2.27
N ARG A 84 1.94 -26.15 2.65
CA ARG A 84 3.05 -25.56 1.87
C ARG A 84 3.02 -25.96 0.40
N GLU A 85 2.73 -27.22 0.11
CA GLU A 85 2.68 -27.78 -1.23
C GLU A 85 1.55 -27.22 -2.11
N ASN A 86 0.52 -26.61 -1.49
CA ASN A 86 -0.61 -26.02 -2.20
C ASN A 86 -0.45 -24.52 -2.40
N LEU A 87 0.56 -23.89 -1.80
CA LEU A 87 0.81 -22.48 -1.94
C LEU A 87 1.34 -22.12 -3.33
N LEU A 88 0.94 -20.97 -3.82
CA LEU A 88 1.35 -20.44 -5.12
C LEU A 88 2.64 -19.63 -4.97
N VAL A 89 3.79 -20.31 -5.07
CA VAL A 89 5.10 -19.64 -4.95
C VAL A 89 5.27 -18.57 -6.01
N LEU A 90 5.75 -17.40 -5.58
CA LEU A 90 6.05 -16.25 -6.41
C LEU A 90 7.50 -16.32 -6.91
N GLN A 91 7.71 -15.93 -8.15
CA GLN A 91 9.03 -15.89 -8.79
C GLN A 91 9.33 -14.46 -9.26
N PRO A 92 9.83 -13.59 -8.37
CA PRO A 92 10.18 -12.22 -8.75
C PRO A 92 11.40 -12.22 -9.67
N ASP A 93 11.35 -11.45 -10.75
CA ASP A 93 12.42 -11.33 -11.77
C ASP A 93 13.78 -10.93 -11.20
N ASN A 94 13.79 -10.29 -10.04
CA ASN A 94 14.99 -9.77 -9.38
C ASN A 94 15.34 -10.52 -8.08
N ALA A 95 14.85 -11.75 -7.91
CA ALA A 95 15.21 -12.56 -6.77
C ALA A 95 16.72 -12.88 -6.79
N GLY A 96 17.37 -12.57 -5.67
CA GLY A 96 18.76 -12.96 -5.43
C GLY A 96 18.87 -14.41 -4.96
N SER A 97 20.05 -15.00 -5.12
CA SER A 97 20.33 -16.29 -4.48
C SER A 97 20.34 -16.13 -2.96
N GLY A 98 19.44 -16.83 -2.28
CA GLY A 98 19.27 -16.77 -0.81
C GLY A 98 18.20 -15.80 -0.33
N ASP A 99 17.44 -15.16 -1.23
CA ASP A 99 16.26 -14.43 -0.84
C ASP A 99 15.16 -15.36 -0.34
N SER A 100 14.37 -14.89 0.61
CA SER A 100 13.22 -15.64 1.14
C SER A 100 12.20 -15.90 0.04
N LEU A 101 11.64 -17.11 0.02
CA LEU A 101 10.56 -17.46 -0.89
C LEU A 101 9.21 -17.08 -0.27
N TRP A 102 8.38 -16.45 -1.07
CA TRP A 102 7.04 -16.05 -0.70
C TRP A 102 6.01 -16.67 -1.63
N ALA A 103 4.82 -16.89 -1.10
CA ALA A 103 3.71 -17.48 -1.85
C ALA A 103 2.39 -16.79 -1.53
N LEU A 104 1.45 -16.94 -2.43
CA LEU A 104 0.04 -16.57 -2.25
C LEU A 104 -0.78 -17.84 -1.96
N PRO A 105 -1.92 -17.72 -1.28
CA PRO A 105 -2.85 -18.82 -1.11
C PRO A 105 -3.49 -19.23 -2.45
N PRO A 106 -3.98 -20.48 -2.59
CA PRO A 106 -4.52 -21.00 -3.85
C PRO A 106 -5.65 -20.14 -4.46
N GLU A 107 -6.44 -19.51 -3.60
CA GLU A 107 -7.57 -18.65 -4.00
C GLU A 107 -7.10 -17.40 -4.77
N MET A 108 -5.85 -17.00 -4.62
CA MET A 108 -5.25 -15.84 -5.27
C MET A 108 -4.52 -16.18 -6.59
N SER A 109 -4.92 -17.24 -7.28
CA SER A 109 -4.29 -17.67 -8.54
C SER A 109 -4.31 -16.60 -9.63
N ALA A 110 -5.36 -15.80 -9.73
CA ALA A 110 -5.43 -14.66 -10.65
C ALA A 110 -4.41 -13.57 -10.29
N THR A 111 -4.24 -13.25 -9.01
CA THR A 111 -3.25 -12.28 -8.53
C THR A 111 -1.83 -12.78 -8.81
N ARG A 112 -1.57 -14.09 -8.59
CA ARG A 112 -0.30 -14.70 -8.97
C ARG A 112 -0.03 -14.54 -10.47
N SER A 113 -1.01 -14.80 -11.31
CA SER A 113 -0.85 -14.67 -12.77
C SER A 113 -0.51 -13.23 -13.19
N LEU A 114 -1.10 -12.23 -12.55
CA LEU A 114 -0.74 -10.83 -12.77
C LEU A 114 0.68 -10.52 -12.31
N PHE A 115 1.11 -11.08 -11.17
CA PHE A 115 2.47 -10.91 -10.67
C PHE A 115 3.51 -11.52 -11.63
N GLU A 116 3.32 -12.77 -12.04
CA GLU A 116 4.23 -13.49 -12.94
C GLU A 116 4.31 -12.85 -14.35
N SER A 117 3.25 -12.15 -14.77
CA SER A 117 3.23 -11.39 -16.03
C SER A 117 3.79 -9.97 -15.92
N GLY A 118 4.29 -9.56 -14.75
CA GLY A 118 4.84 -8.23 -14.52
C GLY A 118 3.77 -7.12 -14.39
N ASN A 119 2.49 -7.49 -14.27
CA ASN A 119 1.37 -6.55 -14.16
C ASN A 119 0.91 -6.30 -12.72
N ALA A 120 1.55 -6.92 -11.74
CA ALA A 120 1.32 -6.68 -10.32
C ALA A 120 2.63 -6.68 -9.54
N SER A 121 2.65 -5.95 -8.44
CA SER A 121 3.73 -6.01 -7.45
C SER A 121 3.16 -6.08 -6.04
N ILE A 122 3.92 -6.65 -5.12
CA ILE A 122 3.53 -6.76 -3.71
C ILE A 122 4.48 -5.90 -2.89
N VAL A 123 3.92 -5.04 -2.07
CA VAL A 123 4.66 -4.22 -1.11
C VAL A 123 4.25 -4.67 0.28
N SER A 124 5.17 -5.29 1.00
CA SER A 124 4.97 -5.78 2.36
C SER A 124 5.62 -4.86 3.39
N ASN A 125 5.32 -5.10 4.67
CA ASN A 125 5.85 -4.33 5.81
C ASN A 125 5.55 -2.82 5.71
N VAL A 126 4.38 -2.48 5.18
CA VAL A 126 3.88 -1.10 5.12
C VAL A 126 2.92 -0.88 6.27
N GLY A 127 3.14 0.17 7.04
CA GLY A 127 2.28 0.53 8.15
C GLY A 127 2.59 1.93 8.66
N PRO A 128 1.73 2.50 9.51
CA PRO A 128 2.01 3.81 10.11
C PRO A 128 3.23 3.72 11.03
N LEU A 129 4.17 4.64 10.85
CA LEU A 129 5.38 4.73 11.65
C LEU A 129 5.76 6.20 11.81
N ILE A 130 6.15 6.62 13.00
CA ILE A 130 6.64 7.98 13.25
C ILE A 130 8.13 8.06 12.89
N GLU A 131 8.89 7.06 13.35
CA GLU A 131 10.31 6.90 13.04
C GLU A 131 10.67 5.40 13.04
N PRO A 132 11.75 4.98 12.38
CA PRO A 132 12.20 3.59 12.44
C PRO A 132 12.48 3.18 13.87
N ILE A 133 11.90 2.07 14.33
CA ILE A 133 12.06 1.54 15.68
C ILE A 133 12.55 0.10 15.67
N SER A 134 13.30 -0.28 16.68
CA SER A 134 13.65 -1.66 16.95
C SER A 134 12.58 -2.34 17.82
N ARG A 135 12.55 -3.68 17.79
CA ARG A 135 11.69 -4.47 18.68
C ARG A 135 11.93 -4.11 20.15
N GLN A 136 13.18 -3.87 20.55
CA GLN A 136 13.51 -3.54 21.93
C GLN A 136 12.93 -2.16 22.33
N GLN A 137 13.07 -1.16 21.48
CA GLN A 137 12.47 0.16 21.72
C GLN A 137 10.95 0.11 21.84
N TYR A 138 10.30 -0.76 21.05
CA TYR A 138 8.86 -0.99 21.19
C TYR A 138 8.49 -1.60 22.55
N LEU A 139 9.21 -2.65 22.97
CA LEU A 139 8.96 -3.34 24.23
C LEU A 139 9.23 -2.45 25.46
N ASP A 140 10.26 -1.63 25.37
CA ASP A 140 10.67 -0.71 26.46
C ASP A 140 9.87 0.60 26.44
N SER A 141 8.98 0.80 25.44
CA SER A 141 8.20 2.02 25.25
C SER A 141 9.06 3.28 25.21
N THR A 142 10.25 3.19 24.62
CA THR A 142 11.24 4.30 24.54
C THR A 142 11.17 5.08 23.24
N ALA A 143 10.43 4.60 22.23
CA ALA A 143 10.23 5.28 20.96
C ALA A 143 8.78 5.79 20.81
N PRO A 144 8.55 6.91 20.09
CA PRO A 144 7.21 7.38 19.82
C PRO A 144 6.49 6.42 18.90
N LEU A 145 5.27 6.07 19.26
CA LEU A 145 4.39 5.20 18.45
C LEU A 145 3.29 6.03 17.79
N PRO A 146 2.79 5.59 16.64
CA PRO A 146 1.61 6.19 16.05
C PRO A 146 0.43 6.21 17.02
N ALA A 147 -0.37 7.25 16.95
CA ALA A 147 -1.53 7.39 17.81
C ALA A 147 -2.51 6.24 17.59
N ARG A 148 -3.08 5.75 18.69
CA ARG A 148 -4.20 4.78 18.70
C ARG A 148 -3.93 3.50 17.87
N LEU A 149 -2.72 2.96 17.96
CA LEU A 149 -2.43 1.62 17.43
C LEU A 149 -3.46 0.62 17.96
N PHE A 150 -3.85 -0.35 17.10
CA PHE A 150 -4.85 -1.38 17.37
C PHE A 150 -6.32 -0.89 17.47
N SER A 151 -6.59 0.40 17.28
CA SER A 151 -7.94 0.88 17.06
C SER A 151 -8.32 0.69 15.58
N HIS A 152 -9.36 -0.09 15.30
CA HIS A 152 -9.80 -0.34 13.91
C HIS A 152 -10.12 0.94 13.16
N ASN A 153 -10.94 1.82 13.74
CA ASN A 153 -11.36 3.06 13.08
C ASN A 153 -10.19 3.99 12.80
N ASP A 154 -9.30 4.15 13.79
CA ASP A 154 -8.12 5.01 13.62
C ASP A 154 -7.16 4.46 12.58
N GLN A 155 -6.96 3.13 12.53
CA GLN A 155 -6.10 2.53 11.53
C GLN A 155 -6.70 2.63 10.12
N GLN A 156 -8.01 2.43 9.97
CA GLN A 156 -8.70 2.65 8.70
C GLN A 156 -8.58 4.10 8.23
N ALA A 157 -8.77 5.07 9.12
CA ALA A 157 -8.60 6.48 8.81
C ALA A 157 -7.14 6.81 8.46
N THR A 158 -6.18 6.25 9.20
CA THR A 158 -4.74 6.46 8.95
C THR A 158 -4.33 5.97 7.56
N TRP A 159 -4.82 4.82 7.11
CA TRP A 159 -4.56 4.33 5.75
C TRP A 159 -5.16 5.21 4.67
N GLN A 160 -6.31 5.82 4.93
CA GLN A 160 -7.04 6.64 3.97
C GLN A 160 -6.57 8.10 3.95
N ALA A 161 -6.10 8.61 5.09
CA ALA A 161 -5.87 10.05 5.28
C ALA A 161 -4.52 10.40 5.91
N SER A 162 -3.68 9.41 6.24
CA SER A 162 -2.45 9.60 7.03
C SER A 162 -2.68 10.28 8.39
N ALA A 163 -3.91 10.18 8.92
CA ALA A 163 -4.32 10.76 10.20
C ALA A 163 -5.36 9.85 10.88
N PRO A 164 -5.48 9.89 12.22
CA PRO A 164 -6.47 9.09 12.94
C PRO A 164 -7.93 9.51 12.63
N GLU A 165 -8.88 8.83 13.23
CA GLU A 165 -10.32 9.10 13.06
C GLU A 165 -10.63 10.59 13.26
N GLY A 166 -11.48 11.13 12.38
CA GLY A 166 -11.84 12.57 12.31
C GLY A 166 -11.10 13.34 11.22
N ALA A 167 -10.22 12.69 10.47
CA ALA A 167 -9.59 13.26 9.29
C ALA A 167 -10.66 13.69 8.27
N GLN A 168 -10.54 14.92 7.77
CA GLN A 168 -11.48 15.50 6.81
C GLN A 168 -11.07 15.25 5.35
N LEU A 169 -9.77 15.07 5.10
CA LEU A 169 -9.21 14.93 3.76
C LEU A 169 -8.46 13.60 3.66
N GLY A 170 -8.53 12.97 2.50
CA GLY A 170 -7.80 11.75 2.21
C GLY A 170 -6.83 11.90 1.04
N TRP A 171 -5.85 11.03 0.97
CA TRP A 171 -4.80 11.14 -0.04
C TRP A 171 -5.32 10.91 -1.47
N GLY A 172 -6.38 10.14 -1.66
CA GLY A 172 -7.01 9.95 -2.97
C GLY A 172 -7.69 11.23 -3.47
N GLY A 173 -8.41 11.95 -2.59
CA GLY A 173 -9.01 13.24 -2.92
C GLY A 173 -7.97 14.33 -3.19
N LEU A 174 -6.91 14.39 -2.38
CA LEU A 174 -5.79 15.31 -2.61
C LEU A 174 -5.05 15.01 -3.92
N PHE A 175 -4.91 13.73 -4.27
CA PHE A 175 -4.36 13.31 -5.56
C PHE A 175 -5.25 13.77 -6.73
N ALA A 176 -6.57 13.61 -6.60
CA ALA A 176 -7.53 14.09 -7.59
C ALA A 176 -7.49 15.61 -7.74
N ASP A 177 -7.41 16.37 -6.64
CA ASP A 177 -7.25 17.84 -6.68
C ASP A 177 -5.99 18.25 -7.46
N ALA A 178 -4.86 17.58 -7.20
CA ALA A 178 -3.61 17.85 -7.89
C ALA A 178 -3.71 17.55 -9.40
N PHE A 179 -4.37 16.45 -9.76
CA PHE A 179 -4.60 16.08 -11.16
C PHE A 179 -5.47 17.11 -11.88
N LEU A 180 -6.57 17.51 -11.25
CA LEU A 180 -7.52 18.45 -11.83
C LEU A 180 -6.97 19.87 -11.96
N SER A 181 -6.09 20.28 -11.03
CA SER A 181 -5.43 21.59 -11.12
C SER A 181 -4.52 21.71 -12.35
N SER A 182 -4.08 20.58 -12.88
CA SER A 182 -3.25 20.50 -14.09
C SER A 182 -4.05 20.29 -15.38
N SER A 183 -5.35 19.99 -15.28
CA SER A 183 -6.24 19.70 -16.42
C SER A 183 -7.04 20.94 -16.82
N SER A 184 -7.12 21.23 -18.12
CA SER A 184 -7.88 22.36 -18.68
C SER A 184 -9.32 22.02 -19.03
N SER A 185 -9.79 20.78 -18.79
CA SER A 185 -11.12 20.31 -19.17
C SER A 185 -12.13 20.49 -18.03
N SER A 186 -13.21 21.21 -18.28
CA SER A 186 -14.32 21.37 -17.33
C SER A 186 -15.11 20.08 -17.09
N ASP A 187 -15.14 19.18 -18.06
CA ASP A 187 -15.91 17.92 -18.01
C ASP A 187 -15.25 16.85 -17.13
N ALA A 188 -13.93 16.93 -16.95
CA ALA A 188 -13.20 16.07 -16.01
C ALA A 188 -13.61 16.27 -14.55
N LEU A 189 -14.32 17.36 -14.25
CA LEU A 189 -14.65 17.77 -12.89
C LEU A 189 -15.78 16.95 -12.24
N SER A 190 -16.67 16.35 -13.04
CA SER A 190 -17.90 15.75 -12.51
C SER A 190 -17.76 14.31 -12.04
N PHE A 191 -16.73 13.57 -12.49
CA PHE A 191 -16.56 12.15 -12.22
C PHE A 191 -15.14 11.76 -11.83
N THR A 192 -14.43 12.62 -11.13
CA THR A 192 -13.02 12.36 -10.81
C THR A 192 -12.84 11.40 -9.63
N THR A 193 -13.75 11.44 -8.67
CA THR A 193 -13.71 10.58 -7.48
C THR A 193 -15.06 9.89 -7.29
N ILE A 194 -15.09 8.56 -7.35
CA ILE A 194 -16.29 7.75 -7.26
C ILE A 194 -16.08 6.68 -6.20
N ALA A 195 -17.03 6.53 -5.29
CA ALA A 195 -17.08 5.44 -4.33
C ALA A 195 -18.28 4.52 -4.62
N SER A 196 -18.10 3.23 -4.41
CA SER A 196 -19.19 2.24 -4.49
C SER A 196 -19.83 1.95 -3.14
N THR A 197 -19.30 2.53 -2.07
CA THR A 197 -19.75 2.35 -0.68
C THR A 197 -19.70 3.70 0.03
N ASP A 198 -19.87 3.69 1.35
CA ASP A 198 -19.74 4.91 2.16
C ASP A 198 -18.41 5.61 1.89
N VAL A 199 -18.52 6.92 1.72
CA VAL A 199 -17.38 7.78 1.42
C VAL A 199 -16.63 8.05 2.70
N GLY A 200 -15.56 7.29 2.92
CA GLY A 200 -14.58 7.63 3.94
C GLY A 200 -13.73 8.85 3.53
N PRO A 201 -12.80 9.30 4.36
CA PRO A 201 -11.95 10.46 4.04
C PRO A 201 -11.11 10.27 2.77
N PHE A 202 -10.91 9.03 2.31
CA PHE A 202 -10.02 8.69 1.19
C PHE A 202 -10.23 9.55 -0.07
N LEU A 203 -11.49 9.73 -0.50
CA LEU A 203 -11.83 10.46 -1.73
C LEU A 203 -12.12 11.95 -1.51
N THR A 204 -12.05 12.43 -0.28
CA THR A 204 -12.32 13.83 0.03
C THR A 204 -11.08 14.68 -0.19
N GLY A 205 -11.17 15.64 -1.10
CA GLY A 205 -10.13 16.63 -1.39
C GLY A 205 -10.39 17.95 -0.71
N SER A 206 -9.47 18.91 -0.85
CA SER A 206 -9.56 20.25 -0.28
C SER A 206 -10.60 21.13 -0.97
N GLY A 207 -10.96 20.84 -2.20
CA GLY A 207 -11.88 21.60 -3.03
C GLY A 207 -13.18 20.89 -3.38
N ARG A 208 -13.35 19.62 -3.03
CA ARG A 208 -14.47 18.80 -3.51
C ARG A 208 -14.85 17.68 -2.58
N SER A 209 -16.14 17.33 -2.60
CA SER A 209 -16.64 16.09 -2.03
C SER A 209 -16.83 15.05 -3.14
N PRO A 210 -16.59 13.77 -2.87
CA PRO A 210 -16.83 12.69 -3.83
C PRO A 210 -18.30 12.55 -4.17
N THR A 211 -18.59 12.07 -5.38
CA THR A 211 -19.93 11.64 -5.79
C THR A 211 -20.08 10.14 -5.48
N GLY A 212 -21.18 9.80 -4.78
CA GLY A 212 -21.60 8.44 -4.50
C GLY A 212 -22.52 7.89 -5.57
#